data_71698fe4d348aa1f9b0f342dd1f7ef4e
#
_entry.id   71698fe4d348aa1f9b0f342dd1f7ef4e
#
_cell.length_a   1.000
_cell.length_b   1.000
_cell.length_c   1.000
_cell.angle_alpha   90.00
_cell.angle_beta   90.00
_cell.angle_gamma   90.00
#
_symmetry.space_group_name_H-M   'P 1'
#
loop_
_entity.id
_entity.type
_entity.pdbx_description
1 polymer ?
#
loop_
_entity_poly.entity_id
_entity_poly.type
_entity_poly.pdbx_seq_one_letter_code
_entity_poly.pdbx_strand_id
1 'polypeptide(L)'
;MKKFNLTKKMLALALGVLILLSVMTGCGKTNDQAGSGSGDTQQEQTGALLKKIKDSGKLVVGTEAQYAPYEFKDLDANFVGCDMWLAQQIADSLGVKLEIVDMSFDGIIPAVQSGQV
;
A
#
# COMPACT_ATOMS: atom_id res chain seq x y z
N MET A 1 -57.94 39.03 -10.95
CA MET A 1 -56.99 38.43 -10.02
C MET A 1 -56.66 36.97 -10.34
N LYS A 2 -56.66 36.52 -11.59
CA LYS A 2 -56.36 35.10 -11.97
C LYS A 2 -55.00 34.90 -12.69
N LYS A 3 -54.30 35.96 -13.04
CA LYS A 3 -53.02 35.85 -13.80
C LYS A 3 -51.80 35.53 -12.94
N PHE A 4 -51.85 35.83 -11.65
CA PHE A 4 -50.71 35.61 -10.74
C PHE A 4 -50.47 34.12 -10.37
N ASN A 5 -51.46 33.26 -10.45
CA ASN A 5 -51.35 31.84 -10.16
C ASN A 5 -50.78 31.01 -11.32
N LEU A 6 -50.87 31.52 -12.56
CA LEU A 6 -50.39 30.79 -13.72
C LEU A 6 -48.86 30.82 -13.81
N THR A 7 -48.26 32.02 -13.51
CA THR A 7 -46.80 32.18 -13.50
C THR A 7 -46.13 31.38 -12.41
N LYS A 8 -46.74 31.29 -11.21
CA LYS A 8 -46.22 30.44 -10.09
C LYS A 8 -46.32 28.95 -10.42
N LYS A 9 -47.37 28.52 -11.08
CA LYS A 9 -47.53 27.12 -11.54
C LYS A 9 -46.56 26.76 -12.65
N MET A 10 -46.29 27.68 -13.59
CA MET A 10 -45.32 27.48 -14.66
C MET A 10 -43.89 27.47 -14.09
N LEU A 11 -43.57 28.31 -13.10
CA LEU A 11 -42.29 28.33 -12.44
C LEU A 11 -42.03 27.04 -11.62
N ALA A 12 -43.06 26.53 -10.94
CA ALA A 12 -42.97 25.25 -10.21
C ALA A 12 -42.78 24.06 -11.13
N LEU A 13 -43.43 24.07 -12.31
CA LEU A 13 -43.27 23.02 -13.33
C LEU A 13 -41.88 23.07 -13.96
N ALA A 14 -41.33 24.26 -14.23
CA ALA A 14 -40.00 24.43 -14.78
C ALA A 14 -38.90 23.97 -13.79
N LEU A 15 -39.09 24.25 -12.48
CA LEU A 15 -38.15 23.78 -11.43
C LEU A 15 -38.21 22.27 -11.26
N GLY A 16 -39.38 21.65 -11.37
CA GLY A 16 -39.56 20.20 -11.27
C GLY A 16 -38.93 19.42 -12.43
N VAL A 17 -39.01 19.97 -13.66
CA VAL A 17 -38.38 19.37 -14.85
C VAL A 17 -36.86 19.49 -14.77
N LEU A 18 -36.32 20.58 -14.23
CA LEU A 18 -34.85 20.76 -14.05
C LEU A 18 -34.26 19.76 -13.08
N ILE A 19 -34.98 19.42 -12.01
CA ILE A 19 -34.54 18.41 -11.00
C ILE A 19 -34.61 16.98 -11.57
N LEU A 20 -35.62 16.69 -12.42
CA LEU A 20 -35.76 15.38 -13.06
C LEU A 20 -34.70 15.12 -14.16
N LEU A 21 -34.17 16.14 -14.80
CA LEU A 21 -33.11 15.98 -15.79
C LEU A 21 -31.71 15.76 -15.13
N SER A 22 -31.50 16.18 -13.88
CA SER A 22 -30.23 16.00 -13.19
C SER A 22 -30.01 14.58 -12.65
N VAL A 23 -31.06 13.75 -12.56
CA VAL A 23 -30.96 12.35 -12.07
C VAL A 23 -30.62 11.36 -13.20
N MET A 24 -30.75 11.73 -14.47
CA MET A 24 -30.50 10.84 -15.60
C MET A 24 -29.07 10.83 -16.12
N THR A 25 -28.16 11.64 -15.58
CA THR A 25 -26.74 11.64 -15.97
C THR A 25 -25.86 10.76 -15.07
N GLY A 26 -26.45 9.97 -14.17
CA GLY A 26 -25.75 9.13 -13.20
C GLY A 26 -25.75 7.62 -13.47
N CYS A 27 -26.18 7.13 -14.64
CA CYS A 27 -26.15 5.70 -14.96
C CYS A 27 -25.57 5.46 -16.35
N GLY A 28 -24.27 5.34 -16.43
CA GLY A 28 -23.58 5.03 -17.68
C GLY A 28 -22.14 4.66 -17.48
N LYS A 29 -21.87 3.67 -16.63
CA LYS A 29 -20.80 2.68 -16.79
C LYS A 29 -20.84 1.72 -15.60
N THR A 30 -21.55 0.62 -15.76
CA THR A 30 -21.33 -0.57 -14.95
C THR A 30 -19.94 -1.10 -15.30
N ASN A 31 -18.94 -0.65 -14.57
CA ASN A 31 -17.79 -1.48 -14.28
C ASN A 31 -18.04 -2.00 -12.87
N ASP A 32 -18.24 -3.30 -12.78
CA ASP A 32 -18.13 -4.03 -11.53
C ASP A 32 -16.75 -3.75 -10.93
N GLN A 33 -16.69 -2.81 -9.99
CA GLN A 33 -15.54 -2.57 -9.14
C GLN A 33 -16.01 -2.42 -7.71
N ALA A 34 -16.51 -3.56 -7.22
CA ALA A 34 -16.54 -3.80 -5.80
C ALA A 34 -15.09 -3.92 -5.30
N GLY A 35 -14.64 -2.96 -4.51
CA GLY A 35 -13.49 -3.13 -3.62
C GLY A 35 -12.12 -3.04 -4.28
N SER A 36 -11.64 -1.86 -4.61
CA SER A 36 -10.21 -1.67 -4.87
C SER A 36 -9.77 -0.23 -4.58
N GLY A 37 -9.90 0.17 -3.32
CA GLY A 37 -9.31 1.43 -2.83
C GLY A 37 -7.96 1.26 -2.14
N SER A 38 -7.51 0.01 -1.89
CA SER A 38 -6.24 -0.26 -1.18
C SER A 38 -5.15 -0.88 -2.07
N GLY A 39 -5.49 -1.39 -3.25
CA GLY A 39 -4.55 -2.11 -4.12
C GLY A 39 -3.54 -1.19 -4.83
N ASP A 40 -3.98 -0.09 -5.37
CA ASP A 40 -3.12 0.78 -6.19
C ASP A 40 -2.05 1.49 -5.36
N THR A 41 -2.41 1.98 -4.17
CA THR A 41 -1.43 2.67 -3.30
C THR A 41 -0.37 1.71 -2.76
N GLN A 42 -0.73 0.46 -2.44
CA GLN A 42 0.23 -0.55 -1.99
C GLN A 42 1.15 -1.01 -3.12
N GLN A 43 0.64 -1.15 -4.33
CA GLN A 43 1.42 -1.59 -5.48
C GLN A 43 2.42 -0.52 -5.92
N GLU A 44 2.05 0.75 -5.84
CA GLU A 44 2.95 1.87 -6.13
C GLU A 44 4.05 2.00 -5.06
N GLN A 45 3.71 1.86 -3.78
CA GLN A 45 4.68 1.85 -2.68
C GLN A 45 5.65 0.66 -2.77
N THR A 46 5.16 -0.52 -3.09
CA THR A 46 5.99 -1.72 -3.28
C THR A 46 6.96 -1.54 -4.44
N GLY A 47 6.52 -0.97 -5.54
CA GLY A 47 7.37 -0.66 -6.68
C GLY A 47 8.47 0.34 -6.35
N ALA A 48 8.14 1.39 -5.58
CA ALA A 48 9.09 2.41 -5.15
C ALA A 48 10.15 1.83 -4.18
N LEU A 49 9.74 0.97 -3.23
CA LEU A 49 10.65 0.30 -2.31
C LEU A 49 11.60 -0.65 -3.02
N LEU A 50 11.10 -1.48 -3.93
CA LEU A 50 11.92 -2.38 -4.73
C LEU A 50 12.94 -1.62 -5.57
N LYS A 51 12.54 -0.49 -6.15
CA LYS A 51 13.47 0.38 -6.88
C LYS A 51 14.55 0.92 -5.95
N LYS A 52 14.20 1.40 -4.75
CA LYS A 52 15.16 1.89 -3.75
C LYS A 52 16.20 0.81 -3.39
N ILE A 53 15.75 -0.45 -3.16
CA ILE A 53 16.62 -1.58 -2.85
C ILE A 53 17.62 -1.82 -4.01
N LYS A 54 17.11 -1.88 -5.23
CA LYS A 54 17.96 -2.10 -6.42
C LYS A 54 18.96 -0.95 -6.66
N ASP A 55 18.51 0.28 -6.51
CA ASP A 55 19.37 1.47 -6.69
C ASP A 55 20.47 1.56 -5.61
N SER A 56 20.16 1.13 -4.37
CA SER A 56 21.13 1.11 -3.27
C SER A 56 22.13 -0.06 -3.37
N GLY A 57 21.80 -1.09 -4.17
CA GLY A 57 22.61 -2.30 -4.32
C GLY A 57 22.62 -3.20 -3.08
N LYS A 58 21.69 -2.98 -2.13
CA LYS A 58 21.60 -3.78 -0.90
C LYS A 58 20.16 -3.96 -0.41
N LEU A 59 19.90 -5.15 0.14
CA LEU A 59 18.72 -5.47 0.93
C LEU A 59 19.12 -5.44 2.41
N VAL A 60 18.53 -4.54 3.19
CA VAL A 60 18.76 -4.42 4.63
C VAL A 60 17.64 -5.15 5.36
N VAL A 61 17.98 -6.11 6.21
CA VAL A 61 17.04 -6.95 6.96
C VAL A 61 17.28 -6.79 8.45
N GLY A 62 16.26 -6.34 9.18
CA GLY A 62 16.29 -6.30 10.64
C GLY A 62 15.87 -7.65 11.24
N THR A 63 16.59 -8.10 12.27
CA THR A 63 16.29 -9.35 12.99
C THR A 63 16.71 -9.25 14.45
N GLU A 64 16.08 -10.05 15.32
CA GLU A 64 16.60 -10.35 16.65
C GLU A 64 17.28 -11.72 16.62
N ALA A 65 18.58 -11.75 16.44
CA ALA A 65 19.35 -12.97 16.18
C ALA A 65 19.55 -13.85 17.42
N GLN A 66 18.45 -14.28 18.07
CA GLN A 66 18.44 -15.07 19.29
C GLN A 66 17.50 -16.28 19.22
N TYR A 67 16.92 -16.59 18.06
CA TYR A 67 15.85 -17.58 17.91
C TYR A 67 16.27 -18.77 17.04
N ALA A 68 17.12 -19.65 17.57
CA ALA A 68 17.53 -20.87 16.88
C ALA A 68 16.34 -21.85 16.70
N PRO A 69 16.22 -22.54 15.55
CA PRO A 69 17.17 -22.62 14.42
C PRO A 69 16.86 -21.60 13.31
N TYR A 70 16.00 -20.62 13.55
CA TYR A 70 15.50 -19.68 12.54
C TYR A 70 16.50 -18.55 12.25
N GLU A 71 16.82 -17.74 13.28
CA GLU A 71 17.80 -16.66 13.23
C GLU A 71 18.61 -16.61 14.52
N PHE A 72 19.91 -16.78 14.42
CA PHE A 72 20.80 -16.73 15.59
C PHE A 72 22.24 -16.46 15.15
N LYS A 73 23.11 -16.18 16.11
CA LYS A 73 24.56 -16.09 15.89
C LYS A 73 25.25 -17.39 16.27
N ASP A 74 26.13 -17.85 15.38
CA ASP A 74 27.02 -18.96 15.68
C ASP A 74 28.16 -18.55 16.63
N LEU A 75 29.08 -19.48 16.89
CA LEU A 75 30.22 -19.24 17.80
C LEU A 75 31.20 -18.18 17.27
N ASP A 76 31.21 -17.96 15.96
CA ASP A 76 32.03 -16.96 15.29
C ASP A 76 31.28 -15.63 15.09
N ALA A 77 30.11 -15.50 15.72
CA ALA A 77 29.21 -14.33 15.63
C ALA A 77 28.62 -14.09 14.22
N ASN A 78 28.62 -15.08 13.33
CA ASN A 78 27.93 -14.98 12.06
C ASN A 78 26.43 -15.17 12.24
N PHE A 79 25.65 -14.44 11.46
CA PHE A 79 24.20 -14.65 11.38
C PHE A 79 23.90 -15.92 10.59
N VAL A 80 23.21 -16.86 11.20
CA VAL A 80 22.91 -18.17 10.66
C VAL A 80 21.46 -18.57 10.97
N GLY A 81 20.96 -19.57 10.25
CA GLY A 81 19.61 -20.09 10.40
C GLY A 81 18.81 -20.05 9.10
N CYS A 82 17.61 -20.65 9.12
CA CYS A 82 16.82 -20.75 7.87
C CYS A 82 16.34 -19.38 7.37
N ASP A 83 16.10 -18.42 8.26
CA ASP A 83 15.67 -17.07 7.88
C ASP A 83 16.82 -16.29 7.25
N MET A 84 18.04 -16.49 7.73
CA MET A 84 19.23 -15.92 7.11
C MET A 84 19.50 -16.49 5.71
N TRP A 85 19.28 -17.81 5.56
CA TRP A 85 19.35 -18.43 4.23
C TRP A 85 18.28 -17.86 3.30
N LEU A 86 17.02 -17.73 3.76
CA LEU A 86 15.94 -17.15 2.97
C LEU A 86 16.23 -15.69 2.57
N ALA A 87 16.70 -14.88 3.53
CA ALA A 87 17.08 -13.49 3.25
C ALA A 87 18.17 -13.41 2.17
N GLN A 88 19.16 -14.32 2.21
CA GLN A 88 20.19 -14.38 1.19
C GLN A 88 19.63 -14.75 -0.20
N GLN A 89 18.70 -15.76 -0.26
CA GLN A 89 18.06 -16.12 -1.52
C GLN A 89 17.27 -14.95 -2.13
N ILE A 90 16.61 -14.14 -1.28
CA ILE A 90 15.89 -12.94 -1.75
C ILE A 90 16.88 -11.91 -2.29
N ALA A 91 17.95 -11.61 -1.56
CA ALA A 91 18.96 -10.66 -2.00
C ALA A 91 19.61 -11.08 -3.34
N ASP A 92 19.95 -12.35 -3.46
CA ASP A 92 20.54 -12.94 -4.69
C ASP A 92 19.56 -12.83 -5.87
N SER A 93 18.27 -13.09 -5.65
CA SER A 93 17.25 -12.99 -6.69
C SER A 93 17.05 -11.55 -7.19
N LEU A 94 17.31 -10.57 -6.32
CA LEU A 94 17.25 -9.14 -6.63
C LEU A 94 18.55 -8.61 -7.24
N GLY A 95 19.64 -9.41 -7.20
CA GLY A 95 20.97 -9.01 -7.66
C GLY A 95 21.63 -7.96 -6.74
N VAL A 96 21.34 -7.99 -5.43
CA VAL A 96 21.86 -7.04 -4.44
C VAL A 96 22.58 -7.76 -3.29
N LYS A 97 23.33 -7.02 -2.48
CA LYS A 97 23.97 -7.56 -1.29
C LYS A 97 22.98 -7.63 -0.12
N LEU A 98 23.08 -8.68 0.69
CA LEU A 98 22.38 -8.76 1.97
C LEU A 98 23.14 -8.01 3.06
N GLU A 99 22.44 -7.21 3.83
CA GLU A 99 22.94 -6.57 5.06
C GLU A 99 21.98 -6.92 6.21
N ILE A 100 22.49 -7.56 7.27
CA ILE A 100 21.70 -7.94 8.44
C ILE A 100 21.95 -6.94 9.54
N VAL A 101 20.88 -6.44 10.17
CA VAL A 101 20.91 -5.53 11.32
C VAL A 101 20.28 -6.25 12.51
N ASP A 102 21.10 -6.58 13.51
CA ASP A 102 20.63 -7.15 14.77
C ASP A 102 20.04 -6.06 15.67
N MET A 103 18.81 -6.26 16.11
CA MET A 103 18.09 -5.32 16.96
C MET A 103 17.08 -6.05 17.83
N SER A 104 16.55 -5.38 18.87
CA SER A 104 15.48 -5.95 19.67
C SER A 104 14.21 -6.18 18.84
N PHE A 105 13.46 -7.22 19.15
CA PHE A 105 12.20 -7.56 18.45
C PHE A 105 11.25 -6.36 18.38
N ASP A 106 11.05 -5.64 19.47
CA ASP A 106 10.18 -4.47 19.54
C ASP A 106 10.66 -3.31 18.63
N GLY A 107 11.94 -3.31 18.27
CA GLY A 107 12.53 -2.30 17.38
C GLY A 107 12.32 -2.57 15.89
N ILE A 108 12.00 -3.81 15.50
CA ILE A 108 11.92 -4.21 14.08
C ILE A 108 10.83 -3.44 13.33
N ILE A 109 9.60 -3.41 13.84
CA ILE A 109 8.49 -2.74 13.16
C ILE A 109 8.74 -1.23 12.99
N PRO A 110 9.15 -0.47 14.04
CA PRO A 110 9.56 0.92 13.85
C PRO A 110 10.69 1.12 12.84
N ALA A 111 11.68 0.23 12.82
CA ALA A 111 12.81 0.30 11.87
C ALA A 111 12.34 0.14 10.41
N VAL A 112 11.43 -0.82 10.15
CA VAL A 112 10.80 -1.00 8.83
C VAL A 112 9.99 0.24 8.44
N GLN A 113 9.17 0.76 9.36
CA GLN A 113 8.31 1.93 9.10
C GLN A 113 9.12 3.20 8.78
N SER A 114 10.28 3.35 9.42
CA SER A 114 11.19 4.48 9.17
C SER A 114 12.10 4.28 7.94
N GLY A 115 12.13 3.10 7.36
CA GLY A 115 12.99 2.75 6.23
C GLY A 115 14.47 2.59 6.64
N GLN A 116 14.73 2.27 7.91
CA GLN A 116 16.06 1.95 8.42
C GLN A 116 16.51 0.54 7.97
N VAL A 117 15.55 -0.38 7.91
CA VAL A 117 15.71 -1.75 7.42
C VAL A 117 14.62 -2.06 6.41
#